data_1970749585d2854505a35a5be4c1bd72
#
_entry.id   1970749585d2854505a35a5be4c1bd72
#
_cell.length_a   1.000
_cell.length_b   1.000
_cell.length_c   1.000
_cell.angle_alpha   90.00
_cell.angle_beta   90.00
_cell.angle_gamma   90.00
#
_symmetry.space_group_name_H-M   'P 1'
#
loop_
_entity.id
_entity.type
_entity.pdbx_description
1 polymer ?
#
loop_
_entity_poly.entity_id
_entity_poly.type
_entity_poly.pdbx_seq_one_letter_code
_entity_poly.pdbx_strand_id
1 'polypeptide(L)'
;MGGFGSWGAFLLFAVAKGISMGGFSVAVGWMMPGPLGLIGAAALWTGIERLQGPLGFTWLQLGNAAIEMPLPMRLAPIVGVYGLSFVLALLSAGISYVACRRPRKELAPLALLALLLALPGPVAPASPRESVRVVQPNIDT
;
A
#
# COMPACT_ATOMS: atom_id res chain seq x y z
N MET A 1 -27.04 25.16 -0.82
CA MET A 1 -27.87 24.05 -1.42
C MET A 1 -26.95 22.86 -1.78
N GLY A 2 -26.40 22.14 -0.85
CA GLY A 2 -25.41 21.07 -1.09
C GLY A 2 -25.58 19.79 -0.25
N GLY A 3 -26.61 19.72 0.61
CA GLY A 3 -26.65 18.67 1.61
C GLY A 3 -26.98 17.25 1.06
N PHE A 4 -27.98 17.09 0.22
CA PHE A 4 -28.44 15.76 -0.20
C PHE A 4 -27.50 15.07 -1.19
N GLY A 5 -26.87 15.82 -2.13
CA GLY A 5 -25.94 15.23 -3.10
C GLY A 5 -24.65 14.74 -2.46
N SER A 6 -24.13 15.43 -1.45
CA SER A 6 -22.92 15.03 -0.71
C SER A 6 -23.13 13.78 0.15
N TRP A 7 -24.31 13.62 0.77
CA TRP A 7 -24.65 12.40 1.51
C TRP A 7 -24.80 11.19 0.59
N GLY A 8 -25.43 11.36 -0.58
CA GLY A 8 -25.52 10.30 -1.58
C GLY A 8 -24.16 9.82 -2.07
N ALA A 9 -23.28 10.76 -2.41
CA ALA A 9 -21.90 10.44 -2.81
C ALA A 9 -21.10 9.74 -1.71
N PHE A 10 -21.24 10.21 -0.46
CA PHE A 10 -20.61 9.58 0.69
C PHE A 10 -21.08 8.14 0.92
N LEU A 11 -22.39 7.90 0.86
CA LEU A 11 -22.96 6.56 1.03
C LEU A 11 -22.51 5.62 -0.09
N LEU A 12 -22.53 6.09 -1.35
CA LEU A 12 -22.05 5.31 -2.48
C LEU A 12 -20.58 4.91 -2.30
N PHE A 13 -19.74 5.86 -1.91
CA PHE A 13 -18.34 5.60 -1.62
C PHE A 13 -18.17 4.60 -0.46
N ALA A 14 -18.91 4.76 0.63
CA ALA A 14 -18.84 3.85 1.77
C ALA A 14 -19.24 2.42 1.39
N VAL A 15 -20.30 2.26 0.61
CA VAL A 15 -20.75 0.95 0.10
C VAL A 15 -19.70 0.33 -0.82
N ALA A 16 -19.15 1.10 -1.77
CA ALA A 16 -18.13 0.61 -2.69
C ALA A 16 -16.85 0.16 -1.93
N LYS A 17 -16.44 0.93 -0.93
CA LYS A 17 -15.33 0.54 -0.04
C LYS A 17 -15.66 -0.69 0.78
N GLY A 18 -16.86 -0.77 1.34
CA GLY A 18 -17.32 -1.94 2.10
C GLY A 18 -17.31 -3.22 1.26
N ILE A 19 -17.77 -3.16 0.01
CA ILE A 19 -17.73 -4.29 -0.92
C ILE A 19 -16.28 -4.68 -1.22
N SER A 20 -15.40 -3.71 -1.50
CA SER A 20 -13.98 -3.97 -1.77
C SER A 20 -13.28 -4.65 -0.59
N MET A 21 -13.53 -4.17 0.63
CA MET A 21 -12.93 -4.74 1.85
C MET A 21 -13.53 -6.11 2.19
N GLY A 22 -14.84 -6.29 2.00
CA GLY A 22 -15.49 -7.58 2.16
C GLY A 22 -14.95 -8.61 1.18
N GLY A 23 -14.84 -8.25 -0.10
CA GLY A 23 -14.26 -9.11 -1.14
C GLY A 23 -12.79 -9.46 -0.83
N PHE A 24 -11.99 -8.49 -0.40
CA PHE A 24 -10.63 -8.72 0.07
C PHE A 24 -10.59 -9.75 1.20
N SER A 25 -11.42 -9.58 2.23
CA SER A 25 -11.44 -10.46 3.40
C SER A 25 -11.79 -11.90 3.04
N VAL A 26 -12.79 -12.10 2.17
CA VAL A 26 -13.18 -13.43 1.67
C VAL A 26 -12.06 -14.07 0.88
N ALA A 27 -11.47 -13.32 -0.08
CA ALA A 27 -10.41 -13.84 -0.93
C ALA A 27 -9.15 -14.20 -0.11
N VAL A 28 -8.75 -13.35 0.83
CA VAL A 28 -7.64 -13.63 1.76
C VAL A 28 -7.95 -14.86 2.61
N GLY A 29 -9.20 -14.99 3.12
CA GLY A 29 -9.62 -16.15 3.89
C GLY A 29 -9.42 -17.47 3.12
N TRP A 30 -9.66 -17.48 1.81
CA TRP A 30 -9.42 -18.66 0.96
C TRP A 30 -7.93 -18.90 0.66
N MET A 31 -7.15 -17.84 0.53
CA MET A 31 -5.72 -17.92 0.18
C MET A 31 -4.83 -18.25 1.39
N MET A 32 -5.24 -17.81 2.58
CA MET A 32 -4.46 -17.95 3.83
C MET A 32 -4.04 -19.38 4.19
N PRO A 33 -4.82 -20.44 3.94
CA PRO A 33 -4.36 -21.81 4.20
C PRO A 33 -3.21 -22.28 3.30
N GLY A 34 -2.95 -21.56 2.20
CA GLY A 34 -1.93 -21.94 1.22
C GLY A 34 -0.53 -21.39 1.53
N PRO A 35 0.52 -21.98 0.93
CA PRO A 35 1.91 -21.56 1.14
C PRO A 35 2.20 -20.14 0.63
N LEU A 36 1.38 -19.61 -0.26
CA LEU A 36 1.51 -18.28 -0.85
C LEU A 36 0.53 -17.25 -0.24
N GLY A 37 -0.13 -17.60 0.87
CA GLY A 37 -1.17 -16.75 1.46
C GLY A 37 -0.71 -15.34 1.81
N LEU A 38 0.50 -15.18 2.35
CA LEU A 38 1.09 -13.86 2.65
C LEU A 38 1.29 -13.01 1.39
N ILE A 39 1.92 -13.59 0.37
CA ILE A 39 2.20 -12.90 -0.90
C ILE A 39 0.88 -12.59 -1.60
N GLY A 40 -0.05 -13.54 -1.60
CA GLY A 40 -1.37 -13.38 -2.19
C GLY A 40 -2.18 -12.25 -1.56
N ALA A 41 -2.18 -12.16 -0.23
CA ALA A 41 -2.85 -11.08 0.49
C ALA A 41 -2.26 -9.70 0.13
N ALA A 42 -0.92 -9.59 0.09
CA ALA A 42 -0.23 -8.36 -0.29
C ALA A 42 -0.49 -7.98 -1.76
N ALA A 43 -0.46 -8.95 -2.67
CA ALA A 43 -0.73 -8.74 -4.09
C ALA A 43 -2.18 -8.31 -4.33
N LEU A 44 -3.13 -8.95 -3.65
CA LEU A 44 -4.55 -8.62 -3.75
C LEU A 44 -4.82 -7.20 -3.25
N TRP A 45 -4.23 -6.82 -2.11
CA TRP A 45 -4.34 -5.46 -1.59
C TRP A 45 -3.84 -4.42 -2.61
N THR A 46 -2.63 -4.62 -3.12
CA THR A 46 -2.02 -3.73 -4.11
C THR A 46 -2.83 -3.67 -5.41
N GLY A 47 -3.41 -4.81 -5.83
CA GLY A 47 -4.31 -4.87 -6.97
C GLY A 47 -5.57 -4.03 -6.78
N ILE A 48 -6.20 -4.09 -5.60
CA ILE A 48 -7.36 -3.27 -5.25
C ILE A 48 -7.01 -1.78 -5.28
N GLU A 49 -5.87 -1.39 -4.72
CA GLU A 49 -5.41 0.01 -4.77
C GLU A 49 -5.19 0.49 -6.21
N ARG A 50 -4.61 -0.37 -7.05
CA ARG A 50 -4.41 -0.04 -8.47
C ARG A 50 -5.71 0.15 -9.22
N LEU A 51 -6.73 -0.64 -8.93
CA LEU A 51 -8.07 -0.48 -9.51
C LEU A 51 -8.76 0.81 -9.05
N GLN A 52 -8.44 1.31 -7.88
CA GLN A 52 -9.00 2.55 -7.33
C GLN A 52 -8.31 3.82 -7.87
N GLY A 53 -7.08 3.70 -8.39
CA GLY A 53 -6.31 4.81 -8.94
C GLY A 53 -7.07 5.60 -10.03
N PRO A 54 -7.61 4.97 -11.07
CA PRO A 54 -8.40 5.63 -12.12
C PRO A 54 -9.67 6.32 -11.60
N LEU A 55 -10.17 5.93 -10.42
CA LEU A 55 -11.32 6.57 -9.76
C LEU A 55 -10.95 7.82 -8.97
N GLY A 56 -9.68 8.27 -9.03
CA GLY A 56 -9.22 9.49 -8.38
C GLY A 56 -8.79 9.32 -6.91
N PHE A 57 -8.65 8.09 -6.41
CA PHE A 57 -8.29 7.82 -5.01
C PHE A 57 -6.81 7.46 -4.80
N THR A 58 -5.92 8.03 -5.60
CA THR A 58 -4.48 7.76 -5.54
C THR A 58 -3.83 8.15 -4.21
N TRP A 59 -4.39 9.12 -3.48
CA TRP A 59 -3.86 9.52 -2.17
C TRP A 59 -4.14 8.52 -1.03
N LEU A 60 -5.08 7.57 -1.23
CA LEU A 60 -5.45 6.56 -0.24
C LEU A 60 -4.61 5.29 -0.30
N GLN A 61 -3.50 5.31 -1.04
CA GLN A 61 -2.61 4.16 -1.15
C GLN A 61 -1.83 3.94 0.15
N LEU A 62 -1.75 2.69 0.58
CA LEU A 62 -1.01 2.30 1.78
C LEU A 62 0.48 2.69 1.68
N GLY A 63 1.06 2.62 0.47
CA GLY A 63 2.44 3.02 0.21
C GLY A 63 2.76 4.47 0.57
N ASN A 64 1.77 5.35 0.56
CA ASN A 64 1.96 6.75 0.98
C ASN A 64 2.29 6.86 2.48
N ALA A 65 1.86 5.91 3.31
CA ALA A 65 2.22 5.86 4.73
C ALA A 65 3.71 5.58 4.95
N ALA A 66 4.42 5.08 3.94
CA ALA A 66 5.85 4.79 4.04
C ALA A 66 6.75 6.03 3.87
N ILE A 67 6.20 7.20 3.51
CA ILE A 67 6.97 8.42 3.19
C ILE A 67 7.94 8.80 4.32
N GLU A 68 7.51 8.65 5.57
CA GLU A 68 8.34 8.97 6.74
C GLU A 68 9.11 7.76 7.30
N MET A 69 8.98 6.59 6.66
CA MET A 69 9.62 5.36 7.12
C MET A 69 10.95 5.13 6.38
N PRO A 70 12.12 5.30 7.03
CA PRO A 70 13.41 5.28 6.32
C PRO A 70 13.73 3.93 5.67
N LEU A 71 13.31 2.80 6.26
CA LEU A 71 13.59 1.47 5.71
C LEU A 71 12.75 1.16 4.46
N PRO A 72 11.41 1.22 4.47
CA PRO A 72 10.61 1.00 3.28
C PRO A 72 10.92 2.01 2.17
N MET A 73 11.15 3.29 2.52
CA MET A 73 11.45 4.33 1.54
C MET A 73 12.69 4.08 0.69
N ARG A 74 13.65 3.28 1.18
CA ARG A 74 14.82 2.87 0.38
C ARG A 74 14.45 2.09 -0.88
N LEU A 75 13.30 1.43 -0.88
CA LEU A 75 12.80 0.68 -2.03
C LEU A 75 12.02 1.56 -3.00
N ALA A 76 11.57 2.75 -2.60
CA ALA A 76 10.73 3.63 -3.41
C ALA A 76 11.27 3.90 -4.83
N PRO A 77 12.58 4.18 -5.03
CA PRO A 77 13.12 4.42 -6.37
C PRO A 77 13.04 3.21 -7.31
N ILE A 78 12.92 2.00 -6.75
CA ILE A 78 12.90 0.74 -7.50
C ILE A 78 11.47 0.28 -7.75
N VAL A 79 10.63 0.28 -6.69
CA VAL A 79 9.31 -0.36 -6.73
C VAL A 79 8.14 0.62 -6.80
N GLY A 80 8.40 1.91 -6.59
CA GLY A 80 7.37 2.95 -6.57
C GLY A 80 6.37 2.78 -5.41
N VAL A 81 5.31 3.61 -5.43
CA VAL A 81 4.30 3.63 -4.36
C VAL A 81 3.53 2.30 -4.23
N TYR A 82 3.22 1.64 -5.34
CA TYR A 82 2.52 0.35 -5.30
C TYR A 82 3.38 -0.77 -4.73
N GLY A 83 4.70 -0.74 -4.99
CA GLY A 83 5.62 -1.66 -4.35
C GLY A 83 5.73 -1.42 -2.85
N LEU A 84 5.70 -0.16 -2.41
CA LEU A 84 5.64 0.18 -1.00
C LEU A 84 4.33 -0.29 -0.35
N SER A 85 3.18 -0.14 -1.04
CA SER A 85 1.91 -0.71 -0.60
C SER A 85 2.00 -2.22 -0.41
N PHE A 86 2.62 -2.93 -1.38
CA PHE A 86 2.85 -4.37 -1.29
C PHE A 86 3.69 -4.73 -0.06
N VAL A 87 4.80 -4.02 0.17
CA VAL A 87 5.69 -4.23 1.33
C VAL A 87 4.93 -4.05 2.64
N LEU A 88 4.19 -2.97 2.79
CA LEU A 88 3.43 -2.70 4.01
C LEU A 88 2.29 -3.71 4.22
N ALA A 89 1.59 -4.09 3.15
CA ALA A 89 0.56 -5.13 3.22
C ALA A 89 1.16 -6.49 3.60
N LEU A 90 2.33 -6.84 3.05
CA LEU A 90 3.05 -8.07 3.39
C LEU A 90 3.46 -8.10 4.87
N LEU A 91 3.98 -6.98 5.39
CA LEU A 91 4.33 -6.85 6.81
C LEU A 91 3.08 -6.99 7.70
N SER A 92 1.98 -6.34 7.36
CA SER A 92 0.72 -6.41 8.09
C SER A 92 0.14 -7.82 8.11
N ALA A 93 0.15 -8.50 6.95
CA ALA A 93 -0.25 -9.91 6.85
C ALA A 93 0.66 -10.81 7.69
N GLY A 94 1.97 -10.56 7.69
CA GLY A 94 2.93 -11.30 8.50
C GLY A 94 2.68 -11.16 10.00
N ILE A 95 2.40 -9.95 10.48
CA ILE A 95 2.01 -9.72 11.88
C ILE A 95 0.76 -10.53 12.21
N SER A 96 -0.24 -10.53 11.33
CA SER A 96 -1.46 -11.32 11.49
C SER A 96 -1.18 -12.82 11.58
N TYR A 97 -0.25 -13.34 10.74
CA TYR A 97 0.17 -14.75 10.79
C TYR A 97 0.82 -15.12 12.12
N VAL A 98 1.69 -14.25 12.65
CA VAL A 98 2.31 -14.46 13.96
C VAL A 98 1.24 -14.45 15.06
N ALA A 99 0.32 -13.48 15.03
CA ALA A 99 -0.77 -13.39 16.00
C ALA A 99 -1.70 -14.62 15.97
N CYS A 100 -1.98 -15.15 14.77
CA CYS A 100 -2.76 -16.36 14.57
C CYS A 100 -1.98 -17.66 14.80
N ARG A 101 -0.74 -17.59 15.29
CA ARG A 101 0.15 -18.75 15.58
C ARG A 101 0.32 -19.70 14.40
N ARG A 102 0.37 -19.13 13.18
CA ARG A 102 0.60 -19.91 11.95
C ARG A 102 2.02 -20.50 11.90
N PRO A 103 2.25 -21.58 11.12
CA PRO A 103 3.58 -22.19 11.00
C PRO A 103 4.64 -21.19 10.53
N ARG A 104 5.79 -21.18 11.19
CA ARG A 104 6.90 -20.24 10.89
C ARG A 104 7.42 -20.33 9.45
N LYS A 105 7.29 -21.50 8.80
CA LYS A 105 7.67 -21.71 7.39
C LYS A 105 6.89 -20.80 6.43
N GLU A 106 5.69 -20.40 6.79
CA GLU A 106 4.85 -19.52 6.00
C GLU A 106 5.33 -18.04 6.06
N LEU A 107 6.23 -17.71 6.98
CA LEU A 107 6.85 -16.39 7.12
C LEU A 107 8.10 -16.19 6.22
N ALA A 108 8.47 -17.17 5.41
CA ALA A 108 9.63 -17.09 4.52
C ALA A 108 9.64 -15.82 3.62
N PRO A 109 8.50 -15.33 3.07
CA PRO A 109 8.48 -14.08 2.31
C PRO A 109 8.92 -12.85 3.13
N LEU A 110 8.64 -12.84 4.45
CA LEU A 110 9.11 -11.76 5.33
C LEU A 110 10.62 -11.81 5.56
N ALA A 111 11.19 -13.00 5.65
CA ALA A 111 12.64 -13.16 5.77
C ALA A 111 13.35 -12.66 4.51
N LEU A 112 12.80 -12.94 3.32
CA LEU A 112 13.29 -12.40 2.06
C LEU A 112 13.17 -10.88 2.01
N LEU A 113 12.05 -10.32 2.44
CA LEU A 113 11.85 -8.88 2.52
C LEU A 113 12.86 -8.25 3.49
N ALA A 114 13.08 -8.83 4.66
CA ALA A 114 14.06 -8.34 5.62
C ALA A 114 15.48 -8.34 5.03
N LEU A 115 15.83 -9.39 4.27
CA LEU A 115 17.11 -9.47 3.56
C LEU A 115 17.23 -8.36 2.51
N LEU A 116 16.19 -8.12 1.72
CA LEU A 116 16.17 -7.04 0.72
C LEU A 116 16.30 -5.65 1.36
N LEU A 117 15.66 -5.44 2.51
CA LEU A 117 15.77 -4.18 3.25
C LEU A 117 17.13 -3.99 3.93
N ALA A 118 17.86 -5.07 4.22
CA ALA A 118 19.21 -5.03 4.76
C ALA A 118 20.27 -4.69 3.71
N LEU A 119 19.97 -4.85 2.42
CA LEU A 119 20.90 -4.47 1.35
C LEU A 119 21.09 -2.94 1.33
N PRO A 120 22.29 -2.46 0.94
CA PRO A 120 22.50 -1.03 0.77
C PRO A 120 21.50 -0.46 -0.23
N GLY A 121 20.82 0.63 0.16
CA GLY A 121 19.88 1.32 -0.71
C GLY A 121 20.57 1.95 -1.92
N PRO A 122 19.83 2.28 -2.97
CA PRO A 122 20.37 3.02 -4.09
C PRO A 122 20.96 4.34 -3.58
N VAL A 123 22.16 4.65 -4.04
CA VAL A 123 22.82 5.93 -3.72
C VAL A 123 21.98 7.04 -4.35
N ALA A 124 21.60 8.03 -3.54
CA ALA A 124 20.94 9.21 -4.08
C ALA A 124 21.84 9.82 -5.17
N PRO A 125 21.29 10.21 -6.33
CA PRO A 125 22.08 10.90 -7.33
C PRO A 125 22.70 12.14 -6.71
N ALA A 126 23.95 12.43 -7.08
CA ALA A 126 24.63 13.67 -6.69
C ALA A 126 23.72 14.86 -6.97
N SER A 127 23.80 15.89 -6.10
CA SER A 127 22.97 17.09 -6.14
C SER A 127 22.59 17.50 -7.57
N PRO A 128 21.30 17.69 -7.86
CA PRO A 128 20.86 18.05 -9.21
C PRO A 128 21.57 19.34 -9.66
N ARG A 129 22.06 19.34 -10.88
CA ARG A 129 22.68 20.54 -11.50
C ARG A 129 21.62 21.62 -11.83
N GLU A 130 20.36 21.26 -11.73
CA GLU A 130 19.23 22.13 -12.05
C GLU A 130 18.37 22.36 -10.82
N SER A 131 18.00 23.60 -10.56
CA SER A 131 17.05 23.96 -9.51
C SER A 131 15.69 24.28 -10.15
N VAL A 132 14.65 23.62 -9.66
CA VAL A 132 13.27 23.92 -10.04
C VAL A 132 12.61 24.72 -8.94
N ARG A 133 12.11 25.91 -9.26
CA ARG A 133 11.33 26.71 -8.33
C ARG A 133 9.86 26.40 -8.52
N VAL A 134 9.25 25.74 -7.55
CA VAL A 134 7.79 25.53 -7.52
C VAL A 134 7.14 26.76 -6.90
N VAL A 135 6.27 27.42 -7.65
CA VAL A 135 5.45 28.53 -7.14
C VAL A 135 4.03 28.01 -7.01
N GLN A 136 3.52 27.96 -5.79
CA GLN A 136 2.12 27.64 -5.50
C GLN A 136 1.40 28.96 -5.23
N PRO A 137 0.61 29.51 -6.20
CA PRO A 137 -0.19 30.66 -5.95
C PRO A 137 -1.32 30.28 -5.00
N ASN A 138 -1.37 30.91 -3.83
CA ASN A 138 -2.51 30.79 -2.91
C ASN A 138 -3.58 31.74 -3.44
N ILE A 139 -4.49 31.25 -4.29
CA ILE A 139 -5.59 32.05 -4.83
C ILE A 139 -6.77 31.85 -3.88
N ASP A 140 -7.05 32.86 -3.08
CA ASP A 140 -8.29 32.96 -2.31
C ASP A 140 -9.44 33.22 -3.29
N THR A 141 -10.39 32.26 -3.38
CA THR A 141 -11.62 32.38 -4.19
C THR A 141 -12.82 32.66 -3.30
#